data_cc0b05cecf10f36af2dba0e388a386ff
#
_entry.id   cc0b05cecf10f36af2dba0e388a386ff
#
_cell.length_a   1.000
_cell.length_b   1.000
_cell.length_c   1.000
_cell.angle_alpha   90.00
_cell.angle_beta   90.00
_cell.angle_gamma   90.00
#
_symmetry.space_group_name_H-M   'P 1'
#
loop_
_entity.id
_entity.type
_entity.pdbx_description
1 polymer ?
#
loop_
_entity_poly.entity_id
_entity_poly.type
_entity_poly.pdbx_seq_one_letter_code
_entity_poly.pdbx_strand_id
1 'polypeptide(L)'
;VILDAEFFVTDYVEHTTTTVRDSGSRSTSTDGNSYIAFQSVQNDGEEYSTWYFYSLYMKNSKTDMLYEKINETWEYLNDESGATAPPAPIKVMGTWSRMEPAMERYYTETMNELGIEEGDYDRIYLYTLDTGKLGRVNPYLFWALMAGCVLLIGWFAASVIGCFRKTYEKEIHKYLQKHTA
;
A
#
# COMPACT_ATOMS: atom_id res chain seq x y z
N VAL A 1 -1.47 3.30 1.64
CA VAL A 1 -0.39 4.23 1.99
C VAL A 1 0.65 4.22 0.88
N ILE A 2 1.30 5.36 0.63
CA ILE A 2 2.50 5.48 -0.21
C ILE A 2 3.63 5.83 0.74
N LEU A 3 4.74 5.09 0.62
CA LEU A 3 5.93 5.26 1.44
C LEU A 3 7.17 5.27 0.53
N ASP A 4 8.10 6.14 0.79
CA ASP A 4 9.43 6.11 0.21
C ASP A 4 10.33 5.28 1.14
N ALA A 5 10.50 3.98 0.82
CA ALA A 5 11.34 3.06 1.60
C ALA A 5 12.80 3.27 1.22
N GLU A 6 13.62 3.59 2.21
CA GLU A 6 14.98 4.09 1.99
C GLU A 6 16.03 3.00 2.23
N PHE A 7 15.95 2.32 3.38
CA PHE A 7 16.93 1.37 3.81
C PHE A 7 16.32 -0.02 3.96
N PHE A 8 17.01 -1.05 3.43
CA PHE A 8 16.62 -2.44 3.52
C PHE A 8 17.74 -3.22 4.18
N VAL A 9 17.45 -3.96 5.25
CA VAL A 9 18.45 -4.65 6.06
C VAL A 9 18.65 -6.10 5.59
N THR A 10 17.56 -6.85 5.52
CA THR A 10 17.55 -8.26 5.10
C THR A 10 16.13 -8.73 4.80
N ASP A 11 15.97 -9.86 4.14
CA ASP A 11 14.74 -10.63 4.15
C ASP A 11 14.72 -11.58 5.36
N TYR A 12 13.54 -11.89 5.88
CA TYR A 12 13.38 -12.73 7.06
C TYR A 12 12.29 -13.82 6.92
N VAL A 13 11.39 -13.69 5.96
CA VAL A 13 10.36 -14.71 5.67
C VAL A 13 10.11 -14.80 4.19
N GLU A 14 10.20 -16.02 3.65
CA GLU A 14 9.75 -16.36 2.31
C GLU A 14 8.29 -16.84 2.36
N HIS A 15 7.44 -16.24 1.55
CA HIS A 15 6.03 -16.61 1.44
C HIS A 15 5.84 -17.57 0.28
N THR A 16 5.34 -18.76 0.58
CA THR A 16 5.09 -19.80 -0.42
C THR A 16 3.63 -20.20 -0.45
N THR A 17 3.10 -20.44 -1.65
CA THR A 17 1.77 -21.04 -1.84
C THR A 17 1.92 -22.48 -2.34
N THR A 18 1.31 -23.41 -1.62
CA THR A 18 1.22 -24.80 -2.03
C THR A 18 -0.16 -25.08 -2.60
N THR A 19 -0.22 -25.39 -3.89
CA THR A 19 -1.45 -25.81 -4.58
C THR A 19 -1.52 -27.32 -4.61
N VAL A 20 -2.59 -27.89 -4.08
CA VAL A 20 -2.92 -29.32 -4.17
C VAL A 20 -3.99 -29.51 -5.24
N ARG A 21 -3.69 -30.30 -6.25
CA ARG A 21 -4.68 -30.65 -7.32
C ARG A 21 -5.50 -31.86 -6.89
N ASP A 22 -6.67 -32.04 -7.48
CA ASP A 22 -7.56 -33.18 -7.22
C ASP A 22 -6.87 -34.54 -7.50
N SER A 23 -5.86 -34.55 -8.36
CA SER A 23 -5.00 -35.70 -8.61
C SER A 23 -4.03 -36.04 -7.47
N GLY A 24 -4.01 -35.28 -6.37
CA GLY A 24 -3.07 -35.42 -5.26
C GLY A 24 -1.69 -34.83 -5.52
N SER A 25 -1.41 -34.30 -6.70
CA SER A 25 -0.13 -33.64 -6.97
C SER A 25 -0.05 -32.29 -6.26
N ARG A 26 1.14 -31.99 -5.70
CA ARG A 26 1.43 -30.73 -5.00
C ARG A 26 2.40 -29.91 -5.83
N SER A 27 2.16 -28.62 -5.89
CA SER A 27 3.07 -27.64 -6.47
C SER A 27 3.22 -26.48 -5.49
N THR A 28 4.48 -26.16 -5.15
CA THR A 28 4.81 -25.02 -4.29
C THR A 28 5.45 -23.93 -5.15
N SER A 29 5.00 -22.71 -4.99
CA SER A 29 5.57 -21.52 -5.62
C SER A 29 5.84 -20.47 -4.57
N THR A 30 6.96 -19.74 -4.72
CA THR A 30 7.26 -18.57 -3.88
C THR A 30 6.47 -17.37 -4.41
N ASP A 31 5.69 -16.75 -3.54
CA ASP A 31 4.86 -15.59 -3.87
C ASP A 31 5.59 -14.27 -3.66
N GLY A 32 6.47 -14.22 -2.68
CA GLY A 32 7.25 -13.04 -2.31
C GLY A 32 7.97 -13.22 -0.99
N ASN A 33 8.71 -12.19 -0.57
CA ASN A 33 9.46 -12.19 0.68
C ASN A 33 9.05 -10.99 1.54
N SER A 34 9.18 -11.15 2.85
CA SER A 34 9.11 -10.06 3.83
C SER A 34 10.51 -9.61 4.21
N TYR A 35 10.74 -8.31 4.13
CA TYR A 35 12.01 -7.64 4.39
C TYR A 35 11.93 -6.80 5.64
N ILE A 36 13.03 -6.69 6.37
CA ILE A 36 13.22 -5.66 7.38
C ILE A 36 13.71 -4.41 6.67
N ALA A 37 12.97 -3.34 6.82
CA ALA A 37 13.34 -2.02 6.32
C ALA A 37 13.27 -0.99 7.45
N PHE A 38 14.02 0.10 7.31
CA PHE A 38 13.91 1.22 8.23
C PHE A 38 13.92 2.56 7.49
N GLN A 39 13.46 3.57 8.17
CA GLN A 39 13.51 4.96 7.74
C GLN A 39 14.24 5.77 8.81
N SER A 40 15.18 6.59 8.38
CA SER A 40 15.90 7.53 9.23
C SER A 40 15.16 8.86 9.25
N VAL A 41 14.78 9.32 10.44
CA VAL A 41 14.11 10.61 10.61
C VAL A 41 14.98 11.51 11.46
N GLN A 42 15.45 12.61 10.85
CA GLN A 42 16.21 13.63 11.59
C GLN A 42 15.30 14.31 12.61
N ASN A 43 15.71 14.32 13.86
CA ASN A 43 14.99 15.02 14.92
C ASN A 43 15.29 16.52 14.89
N ASP A 44 14.26 17.34 14.97
CA ASP A 44 14.41 18.80 14.93
C ASP A 44 15.26 19.30 16.10
N GLY A 45 16.40 19.92 15.80
CA GLY A 45 17.31 20.50 16.76
C GLY A 45 18.27 19.51 17.42
N GLU A 46 18.31 18.25 16.97
CA GLU A 46 19.22 17.22 17.49
C GLU A 46 20.24 16.81 16.42
N GLU A 47 21.43 16.36 16.89
CA GLU A 47 22.51 15.89 15.98
C GLU A 47 22.29 14.45 15.51
N TYR A 48 21.28 13.74 16.04
CA TYR A 48 21.00 12.34 15.75
C TYR A 48 19.65 12.15 15.07
N SER A 49 19.57 11.07 14.30
CA SER A 49 18.33 10.61 13.66
C SER A 49 17.75 9.43 14.42
N THR A 50 16.42 9.33 14.46
CA THR A 50 15.74 8.14 14.97
C THR A 50 15.45 7.20 13.82
N TRP A 51 15.76 5.92 14.00
CA TRP A 51 15.51 4.87 13.01
C TRP A 51 14.21 4.14 13.35
N TYR A 52 13.33 4.04 12.38
CA TYR A 52 12.01 3.42 12.50
C TYR A 52 11.98 2.13 11.68
N PHE A 53 12.12 0.98 12.34
CA PHE A 53 12.12 -0.34 11.71
C PHE A 53 10.70 -0.85 11.50
N TYR A 54 10.45 -1.44 10.35
CA TYR A 54 9.17 -2.04 9.99
C TYR A 54 9.37 -3.19 9.00
N SER A 55 8.35 -4.03 8.84
CA SER A 55 8.34 -5.07 7.82
C SER A 55 7.72 -4.57 6.52
N LEU A 56 8.28 -5.02 5.40
CA LEU A 56 7.79 -4.75 4.06
C LEU A 56 7.64 -6.06 3.30
N TYR A 57 6.40 -6.44 2.95
CA TYR A 57 6.16 -7.57 2.06
C TYR A 57 6.22 -7.13 0.60
N MET A 58 7.03 -7.82 -0.21
CA MET A 58 7.18 -7.58 -1.64
C MET A 58 7.04 -8.89 -2.43
N LYS A 59 6.39 -8.80 -3.61
CA LYS A 59 6.28 -9.94 -4.51
C LYS A 59 7.61 -10.26 -5.20
N ASN A 60 7.80 -11.53 -5.56
CA ASN A 60 9.01 -12.07 -6.21
C ASN A 60 9.54 -11.28 -7.41
N SER A 61 8.68 -10.60 -8.16
CA SER A 61 9.10 -9.84 -9.35
C SER A 61 10.06 -8.68 -9.07
N LYS A 62 10.35 -8.39 -7.80
CA LYS A 62 11.24 -7.30 -7.37
C LYS A 62 12.42 -7.76 -6.52
N THR A 63 12.60 -9.05 -6.36
CA THR A 63 13.60 -9.64 -5.45
C THR A 63 15.02 -9.17 -5.78
N ASP A 64 15.44 -9.22 -7.05
CA ASP A 64 16.80 -8.83 -7.45
C ASP A 64 17.10 -7.36 -7.11
N MET A 65 16.15 -6.46 -7.38
CA MET A 65 16.28 -5.05 -7.04
C MET A 65 16.39 -4.83 -5.53
N LEU A 66 15.70 -5.65 -4.72
CA LEU A 66 15.75 -5.51 -3.26
C LEU A 66 17.05 -6.03 -2.67
N TYR A 67 17.61 -7.11 -3.22
CA TYR A 67 18.95 -7.55 -2.82
C TYR A 67 20.03 -6.52 -3.15
N GLU A 68 19.92 -5.84 -4.28
CA GLU A 68 20.80 -4.70 -4.61
C GLU A 68 20.66 -3.60 -3.55
N LYS A 69 19.43 -3.26 -3.15
CA LYS A 69 19.17 -2.25 -2.10
C LYS A 69 19.67 -2.65 -0.72
N ILE A 70 19.60 -3.92 -0.37
CA ILE A 70 20.20 -4.45 0.87
C ILE A 70 21.72 -4.22 0.84
N ASN A 71 22.37 -4.56 -0.26
CA ASN A 71 23.82 -4.37 -0.40
C ASN A 71 24.18 -2.86 -0.32
N GLU A 72 23.49 -1.98 -1.06
CA GLU A 72 23.69 -0.53 -0.98
C GLU A 72 23.53 0.00 0.45
N THR A 73 22.54 -0.53 1.19
CA THR A 73 22.31 -0.15 2.60
C THR A 73 23.50 -0.53 3.47
N TRP A 74 23.98 -1.78 3.35
CA TRP A 74 25.12 -2.24 4.13
C TRP A 74 26.43 -1.53 3.74
N GLU A 75 26.66 -1.22 2.47
CA GLU A 75 27.79 -0.40 2.03
C GLU A 75 27.75 1.00 2.66
N TYR A 76 26.57 1.62 2.69
CA TYR A 76 26.39 2.93 3.32
C TYR A 76 26.61 2.89 4.83
N LEU A 77 26.02 1.89 5.53
CA LEU A 77 26.12 1.78 7.00
C LEU A 77 27.53 1.44 7.47
N ASN A 78 28.30 0.70 6.67
CA ASN A 78 29.68 0.27 7.00
C ASN A 78 30.75 1.28 6.55
N ASP A 79 30.38 2.34 5.85
CA ASP A 79 31.33 3.35 5.40
C ASP A 79 31.67 4.34 6.52
N GLU A 80 32.73 4.04 7.27
CA GLU A 80 33.25 4.93 8.30
C GLU A 80 33.76 6.27 7.77
N SER A 81 34.05 6.36 6.46
CA SER A 81 34.56 7.60 5.84
C SER A 81 33.44 8.61 5.55
N GLY A 82 32.18 8.17 5.51
CA GLY A 82 31.04 8.99 5.15
C GLY A 82 31.01 9.44 3.68
N ALA A 83 31.80 8.80 2.81
CA ALA A 83 31.88 9.12 1.38
C ALA A 83 30.75 8.47 0.56
N THR A 84 30.17 7.36 1.06
CA THR A 84 29.09 6.64 0.39
C THR A 84 27.77 7.40 0.56
N ALA A 85 27.09 7.66 -0.56
CA ALA A 85 25.77 8.28 -0.51
C ALA A 85 24.71 7.30 -0.01
N PRO A 86 23.68 7.76 0.72
CA PRO A 86 22.57 6.90 1.13
C PRO A 86 21.87 6.28 -0.10
N PRO A 87 21.31 5.07 0.03
CA PRO A 87 20.56 4.42 -1.05
C PRO A 87 19.41 5.30 -1.54
N ALA A 88 19.19 5.32 -2.85
CA ALA A 88 18.02 6.02 -3.39
C ALA A 88 16.73 5.33 -2.92
N PRO A 89 15.73 6.08 -2.38
CA PRO A 89 14.50 5.51 -1.87
C PRO A 89 13.68 4.83 -2.97
N ILE A 90 13.00 3.76 -2.60
CA ILE A 90 12.04 3.06 -3.46
C ILE A 90 10.64 3.47 -3.05
N LYS A 91 9.87 3.99 -4.02
CA LYS A 91 8.46 4.27 -3.78
C LYS A 91 7.66 2.98 -3.73
N VAL A 92 7.13 2.68 -2.57
CA VAL A 92 6.27 1.51 -2.32
C VAL A 92 4.86 1.95 -1.97
N MET A 93 3.90 1.16 -2.42
CA MET A 93 2.49 1.39 -2.16
C MET A 93 1.90 0.13 -1.54
N GLY A 94 1.24 0.26 -0.40
CA GLY A 94 0.75 -0.89 0.33
C GLY A 94 -0.30 -0.56 1.38
N THR A 95 -0.72 -1.59 2.08
CA THR A 95 -1.62 -1.49 3.22
C THR A 95 -0.90 -1.91 4.48
N TRP A 96 -0.90 -1.05 5.50
CA TRP A 96 -0.39 -1.40 6.82
C TRP A 96 -1.31 -2.42 7.49
N SER A 97 -0.72 -3.49 7.98
CA SER A 97 -1.40 -4.46 8.83
C SER A 97 -0.48 -4.85 10.00
N ARG A 98 -1.08 -5.16 11.15
CA ARG A 98 -0.32 -5.76 12.23
C ARG A 98 0.23 -7.11 11.78
N MET A 99 1.46 -7.43 12.18
CA MET A 99 2.05 -8.73 11.90
C MET A 99 1.24 -9.86 12.51
N GLU A 100 1.17 -10.98 11.81
CA GLU A 100 0.68 -12.23 12.39
C GLU A 100 1.70 -12.77 13.41
N PRO A 101 1.27 -13.49 14.47
CA PRO A 101 2.18 -13.93 15.54
C PRO A 101 3.39 -14.73 15.06
N ALA A 102 3.23 -15.51 14.00
CA ALA A 102 4.35 -16.27 13.41
C ALA A 102 5.38 -15.34 12.75
N MET A 103 4.92 -14.33 12.01
CA MET A 103 5.79 -13.34 11.37
C MET A 103 6.46 -12.44 12.41
N GLU A 104 5.71 -12.01 13.44
CA GLU A 104 6.23 -11.22 14.55
C GLU A 104 7.40 -11.92 15.24
N ARG A 105 7.29 -13.24 15.45
CA ARG A 105 8.38 -14.03 16.02
C ARG A 105 9.62 -14.04 15.13
N TYR A 106 9.50 -14.36 13.84
CA TYR A 106 10.65 -14.38 12.92
C TYR A 106 11.26 -12.98 12.77
N TYR A 107 10.44 -11.95 12.71
CA TYR A 107 10.91 -10.58 12.65
C TYR A 107 11.75 -10.22 13.88
N THR A 108 11.24 -10.52 15.08
CA THR A 108 11.95 -10.25 16.34
C THR A 108 13.22 -11.09 16.50
N GLU A 109 13.18 -12.38 16.12
CA GLU A 109 14.36 -13.23 16.09
C GLU A 109 15.45 -12.66 15.18
N THR A 110 15.10 -12.24 13.97
CA THR A 110 16.07 -11.65 13.01
C THR A 110 16.59 -10.29 13.52
N MET A 111 15.75 -9.45 14.11
CA MET A 111 16.20 -8.18 14.71
C MET A 111 17.23 -8.42 15.82
N ASN A 112 16.98 -9.42 16.69
CA ASN A 112 17.92 -9.80 17.75
C ASN A 112 19.24 -10.34 17.18
N GLU A 113 19.19 -11.17 16.13
CA GLU A 113 20.40 -11.68 15.44
C GLU A 113 21.25 -10.56 14.83
N LEU A 114 20.61 -9.50 14.37
CA LEU A 114 21.26 -8.30 13.85
C LEU A 114 21.76 -7.36 14.96
N GLY A 115 21.44 -7.64 16.23
CA GLY A 115 21.78 -6.78 17.36
C GLY A 115 20.99 -5.48 17.41
N ILE A 116 19.82 -5.43 16.74
CA ILE A 116 18.93 -4.26 16.71
C ILE A 116 17.93 -4.42 17.85
N GLU A 117 18.02 -3.56 18.85
CA GLU A 117 17.14 -3.54 20.00
C GLU A 117 16.42 -2.17 20.08
N GLU A 118 15.23 -2.15 20.66
CA GLU A 118 14.52 -0.90 20.91
C GLU A 118 15.29 -0.06 21.95
N GLY A 119 15.67 1.16 21.57
CA GLY A 119 16.49 2.04 22.37
C GLY A 119 16.13 3.52 22.18
N ASP A 120 17.07 4.41 22.53
CA ASP A 120 16.85 5.84 22.44
C ASP A 120 16.66 6.32 21.00
N TYR A 121 17.34 5.67 20.03
CA TYR A 121 17.36 6.05 18.62
C TYR A 121 16.61 5.08 17.72
N ASP A 122 16.20 3.91 18.23
CA ASP A 122 15.57 2.86 17.45
C ASP A 122 14.13 2.62 17.89
N ARG A 123 13.22 2.52 16.95
CA ARG A 123 11.82 2.18 17.15
C ARG A 123 11.44 1.00 16.30
N ILE A 124 10.95 -0.05 16.93
CA ILE A 124 10.59 -1.31 16.26
C ILE A 124 9.07 -1.39 16.14
N TYR A 125 8.55 -1.36 14.93
CA TYR A 125 7.13 -1.47 14.67
C TYR A 125 6.75 -2.89 14.24
N LEU A 126 5.83 -3.51 14.97
CA LEU A 126 5.27 -4.83 14.66
C LEU A 126 4.16 -4.74 13.61
N TYR A 127 4.44 -4.00 12.53
CA TYR A 127 3.56 -3.81 11.40
C TYR A 127 4.25 -4.16 10.09
N THR A 128 3.48 -4.74 9.17
CA THR A 128 3.92 -5.05 7.80
C THR A 128 3.22 -4.14 6.81
N LEU A 129 3.97 -3.50 5.93
CA LEU A 129 3.45 -2.87 4.73
C LEU A 129 3.31 -3.92 3.64
N ASP A 130 2.09 -4.38 3.38
CA ASP A 130 1.78 -5.39 2.36
C ASP A 130 1.52 -4.71 1.01
N THR A 131 2.46 -4.83 0.08
CA THR A 131 2.34 -4.28 -1.27
C THR A 131 1.50 -5.16 -2.20
N GLY A 132 1.23 -6.40 -1.81
CA GLY A 132 0.42 -7.35 -2.59
C GLY A 132 -1.08 -7.10 -2.51
N LYS A 133 -1.54 -6.40 -1.46
CA LYS A 133 -2.97 -6.12 -1.23
C LYS A 133 -3.48 -4.87 -1.94
N LEU A 134 -2.60 -3.99 -2.40
CA LEU A 134 -2.98 -2.81 -3.15
C LEU A 134 -3.33 -3.20 -4.59
N GLY A 135 -4.59 -3.23 -4.91
CA GLY A 135 -5.11 -3.57 -6.22
C GLY A 135 -6.22 -4.62 -6.20
N ARG A 136 -6.46 -5.25 -5.07
CA ARG A 136 -7.69 -6.01 -4.86
C ARG A 136 -8.82 -5.09 -4.36
N VAL A 137 -9.08 -4.00 -5.09
CA VAL A 137 -10.43 -3.44 -5.07
C VAL A 137 -11.31 -4.59 -5.52
N ASN A 138 -12.18 -5.07 -4.61
CA ASN A 138 -13.13 -6.12 -4.94
C ASN A 138 -13.82 -5.70 -6.25
N PRO A 139 -13.62 -6.42 -7.38
CA PRO A 139 -14.15 -5.98 -8.67
C PRO A 139 -15.66 -5.81 -8.61
N TYR A 140 -16.35 -6.58 -7.75
CA TYR A 140 -17.79 -6.42 -7.51
C TYR A 140 -18.11 -5.07 -6.84
N LEU A 141 -17.29 -4.60 -5.90
CA LEU A 141 -17.47 -3.28 -5.27
C LEU A 141 -17.24 -2.16 -6.29
N PHE A 142 -16.22 -2.27 -7.13
CA PHE A 142 -15.97 -1.32 -8.20
C PHE A 142 -17.14 -1.22 -9.18
N TRP A 143 -17.63 -2.36 -9.67
CA TRP A 143 -18.78 -2.40 -10.58
C TRP A 143 -20.08 -1.94 -9.92
N ALA A 144 -20.30 -2.24 -8.63
CA ALA A 144 -21.45 -1.75 -7.88
C ALA A 144 -21.42 -0.22 -7.73
N LEU A 145 -20.25 0.36 -7.44
CA LEU A 145 -20.09 1.82 -7.37
C LEU A 145 -20.32 2.48 -8.74
N MET A 146 -19.77 1.90 -9.82
CA MET A 146 -19.99 2.39 -11.19
C MET A 146 -21.47 2.35 -11.57
N ALA A 147 -22.16 1.23 -11.30
CA ALA A 147 -23.59 1.11 -11.53
C ALA A 147 -24.40 2.13 -10.72
N GLY A 148 -24.05 2.35 -9.45
CA GLY A 148 -24.66 3.38 -8.60
C GLY A 148 -24.49 4.79 -9.17
N CYS A 149 -23.31 5.14 -9.65
CA CYS A 149 -23.07 6.43 -10.30
C CYS A 149 -23.92 6.61 -11.56
N VAL A 150 -24.01 5.59 -12.40
CA VAL A 150 -24.85 5.65 -13.63
C VAL A 150 -26.33 5.84 -13.29
N LEU A 151 -26.84 5.12 -12.28
CA LEU A 151 -28.22 5.28 -11.81
C LEU A 151 -28.48 6.69 -11.25
N LEU A 152 -27.56 7.25 -10.48
CA LEU A 152 -27.69 8.61 -9.95
C LEU A 152 -27.69 9.66 -11.06
N ILE A 153 -26.81 9.53 -12.05
CA ILE A 153 -26.76 10.43 -13.21
C ILE A 153 -28.07 10.33 -14.01
N GLY A 154 -28.55 9.10 -14.26
CA GLY A 154 -29.82 8.86 -14.95
C GLY A 154 -31.02 9.46 -14.21
N TRP A 155 -31.09 9.27 -12.88
CA TRP A 155 -32.14 9.85 -12.05
C TRP A 155 -32.08 11.39 -12.04
N PHE A 156 -30.88 11.96 -11.93
CA PHE A 156 -30.70 13.41 -12.01
C PHE A 156 -31.17 13.99 -13.36
N ALA A 157 -30.75 13.35 -14.47
CA ALA A 157 -31.16 13.77 -15.81
C ALA A 157 -32.69 13.69 -16.00
N ALA A 158 -33.32 12.60 -15.56
CA ALA A 158 -34.77 12.44 -15.60
C ALA A 158 -35.50 13.50 -14.78
N SER A 159 -34.96 13.83 -13.59
CA SER A 159 -35.52 14.86 -12.72
C SER A 159 -35.47 16.27 -13.37
N VAL A 160 -34.32 16.59 -13.98
CA VAL A 160 -34.13 17.85 -14.71
C VAL A 160 -35.09 17.95 -15.90
N ILE A 161 -35.18 16.89 -16.73
CA ILE A 161 -36.10 16.85 -17.85
C ILE A 161 -37.58 16.99 -17.37
N GLY A 162 -37.94 16.30 -16.29
CA GLY A 162 -39.26 16.39 -15.69
C GLY A 162 -39.59 17.79 -15.19
N CYS A 163 -38.65 18.54 -14.60
CA CYS A 163 -38.81 19.93 -14.21
C CYS A 163 -39.02 20.85 -15.43
N PHE A 164 -38.21 20.70 -16.47
CA PHE A 164 -38.35 21.48 -17.69
C PHE A 164 -39.71 21.24 -18.36
N ARG A 165 -40.13 19.98 -18.46
CA ARG A 165 -41.45 19.64 -19.05
C ARG A 165 -42.61 20.29 -18.29
N LYS A 166 -42.61 20.21 -16.97
CA LYS A 166 -43.66 20.85 -16.13
C LYS A 166 -43.68 22.37 -16.26
N THR A 167 -42.52 22.98 -16.39
CA THR A 167 -42.41 24.47 -16.57
C THR A 167 -42.92 24.83 -17.94
N TYR A 168 -42.58 24.12 -18.98
CA TYR A 168 -43.01 24.34 -20.36
C TYR A 168 -44.53 24.16 -20.51
N GLU A 169 -45.12 23.13 -19.94
CA GLU A 169 -46.57 22.88 -19.92
C GLU A 169 -47.33 24.04 -19.25
N LYS A 170 -46.80 24.57 -18.12
CA LYS A 170 -47.40 25.75 -17.45
C LYS A 170 -47.35 27.00 -18.29
N GLU A 171 -46.28 27.25 -19.01
CA GLU A 171 -46.13 28.40 -19.91
C GLU A 171 -47.09 28.32 -21.10
N ILE A 172 -47.24 27.14 -21.71
CA ILE A 172 -48.21 26.91 -22.80
C ILE A 172 -49.63 27.15 -22.30
N HIS A 173 -50.00 26.61 -21.14
CA HIS A 173 -51.34 26.84 -20.57
C HIS A 173 -51.63 28.34 -20.32
N LYS A 174 -50.68 29.08 -19.81
CA LYS A 174 -50.82 30.53 -19.61
C LYS A 174 -50.99 31.26 -20.95
N TYR A 175 -50.22 30.85 -21.97
CA TYR A 175 -50.34 31.47 -23.30
C TYR A 175 -51.70 31.22 -23.95
N LEU A 176 -52.20 30.00 -23.88
CA LEU A 176 -53.50 29.63 -24.40
C LEU A 176 -54.65 30.36 -23.69
N GLN A 177 -54.61 30.47 -22.35
CA GLN A 177 -55.61 31.24 -21.61
C GLN A 177 -55.64 32.71 -21.98
N LYS A 178 -54.51 33.31 -22.34
CA LYS A 178 -54.40 34.72 -22.68
C LYS A 178 -54.90 35.04 -24.10
N HIS A 179 -54.99 34.05 -25.00
CA HIS A 179 -55.35 34.24 -26.40
C HIS A 179 -56.71 33.62 -26.78
N THR A 180 -57.38 32.92 -25.84
CA THR A 180 -58.72 32.35 -26.04
C THR A 180 -59.80 33.04 -25.25
N ALA A 181 -59.49 34.16 -24.53
CA ALA A 181 -60.42 35.08 -23.91
C ALA A 181 -60.49 36.37 -24.73
#